data_db8736ee9d582d2600d36bc3b78a8be3
#
_entry.id   db8736ee9d582d2600d36bc3b78a8be3
#
_cell.length_a   1.000
_cell.length_b   1.000
_cell.length_c   1.000
_cell.angle_alpha   90.00
_cell.angle_beta   90.00
_cell.angle_gamma   90.00
#
_symmetry.space_group_name_H-M   'P 1'
#
loop_
_entity.id
_entity.type
_entity.pdbx_description
1 polymer ?
#
loop_
_entity_poly.entity_id
_entity_poly.type
_entity_poly.pdbx_seq_one_letter_code
_entity_poly.pdbx_strand_id
1 'polypeptide(L)'
;YKRQVVALVIILLMGAPIAVAIGMSSAMAMVVILPTNVALVTCAQKMFTGLNSFPLLAIPFFVLAGNLMNNGGIAIRIIRLAEALCGRLPGALAESNVLANMFFGAISGSGNAAAAAMGGTIGPIEAERGYSKEFSAAVNIASAPTGMLIPPSNALIVFSTVGGSISVAALFMGGYIPGILWGLAVMIVAGYMACLLYTSPSPRDGL
;
A
#
# COMPACT_ATOMS: atom_id res chain seq x y z
N TYR A 1 -22.55 -19.10 -1.59
CA TYR A 1 -21.51 -18.29 -0.91
C TYR A 1 -20.68 -19.12 0.08
N LYS A 2 -21.29 -19.84 1.07
CA LYS A 2 -20.54 -20.60 2.09
C LYS A 2 -19.55 -21.61 1.49
N ARG A 3 -19.98 -22.39 0.50
CA ARG A 3 -19.13 -23.40 -0.18
C ARG A 3 -17.96 -22.75 -0.95
N GLN A 4 -18.20 -21.59 -1.57
CA GLN A 4 -17.16 -20.84 -2.28
C GLN A 4 -16.10 -20.33 -1.32
N VAL A 5 -16.49 -19.76 -0.17
CA VAL A 5 -15.54 -19.28 0.85
C VAL A 5 -14.73 -20.43 1.43
N VAL A 6 -15.37 -21.58 1.72
CA VAL A 6 -14.65 -22.75 2.22
C VAL A 6 -13.65 -23.27 1.17
N ALA A 7 -14.06 -23.38 -0.10
CA ALA A 7 -13.15 -23.78 -1.17
C ALA A 7 -11.98 -22.80 -1.33
N LEU A 8 -12.23 -21.50 -1.27
CA LEU A 8 -11.19 -20.47 -1.30
C LEU A 8 -10.17 -20.66 -0.19
N VAL A 9 -10.63 -20.82 1.06
CA VAL A 9 -9.75 -21.01 2.22
C VAL A 9 -8.92 -22.28 2.08
N ILE A 10 -9.53 -23.40 1.66
CA ILE A 10 -8.81 -24.66 1.46
C ILE A 10 -7.73 -24.51 0.39
N ILE A 11 -8.03 -23.89 -0.75
CA ILE A 11 -7.07 -23.71 -1.85
C ILE A 11 -5.92 -22.79 -1.42
N LEU A 12 -6.22 -21.74 -0.62
CA LEU A 12 -5.19 -20.85 -0.06
C LEU A 12 -4.28 -21.58 0.92
N LEU A 13 -4.83 -22.43 1.79
CA LEU A 13 -4.04 -23.24 2.73
C LEU A 13 -3.15 -24.28 2.02
N MET A 14 -3.53 -24.72 0.82
CA MET A 14 -2.68 -25.55 -0.05
C MET A 14 -1.52 -24.79 -0.71
N GLY A 15 -1.38 -23.47 -0.45
CA GLY A 15 -0.30 -22.65 -0.99
C GLY A 15 -0.55 -22.12 -2.40
N ALA A 16 -1.77 -22.21 -2.93
CA ALA A 16 -2.06 -21.68 -4.25
C ALA A 16 -2.02 -20.13 -4.26
N PRO A 17 -1.55 -19.50 -5.36
CA PRO A 17 -1.63 -18.04 -5.52
C PRO A 17 -3.07 -17.54 -5.39
N ILE A 18 -3.24 -16.37 -4.75
CA ILE A 18 -4.56 -15.79 -4.44
C ILE A 18 -5.45 -15.69 -5.68
N ALA A 19 -4.90 -15.26 -6.83
CA ALA A 19 -5.64 -15.15 -8.09
C ALA A 19 -6.21 -16.50 -8.56
N VAL A 20 -5.40 -17.58 -8.45
CA VAL A 20 -5.82 -18.94 -8.79
C VAL A 20 -6.89 -19.43 -7.81
N ALA A 21 -6.70 -19.19 -6.52
CA ALA A 21 -7.64 -19.58 -5.48
C ALA A 21 -9.02 -18.91 -5.69
N ILE A 22 -9.05 -17.62 -6.00
CA ILE A 22 -10.29 -16.90 -6.31
C ILE A 22 -10.95 -17.43 -7.58
N GLY A 23 -10.17 -17.61 -8.65
CA GLY A 23 -10.67 -18.11 -9.93
C GLY A 23 -11.26 -19.52 -9.82
N MET A 24 -10.53 -20.46 -9.20
CA MET A 24 -10.98 -21.82 -9.01
C MET A 24 -12.19 -21.93 -8.10
N SER A 25 -12.20 -21.25 -6.95
CA SER A 25 -13.33 -21.28 -6.03
C SER A 25 -14.60 -20.71 -6.67
N SER A 26 -14.48 -19.66 -7.50
CA SER A 26 -15.57 -19.07 -8.25
C SER A 26 -16.08 -20.01 -9.35
N ALA A 27 -15.18 -20.64 -10.10
CA ALA A 27 -15.53 -21.63 -11.13
C ALA A 27 -16.25 -22.85 -10.52
N MET A 28 -15.73 -23.39 -9.42
CA MET A 28 -16.38 -24.49 -8.67
C MET A 28 -17.79 -24.11 -8.20
N ALA A 29 -17.96 -22.89 -7.71
CA ALA A 29 -19.28 -22.42 -7.29
C ALA A 29 -20.26 -22.32 -8.46
N MET A 30 -19.80 -21.91 -9.65
CA MET A 30 -20.65 -21.83 -10.85
C MET A 30 -21.04 -23.22 -11.39
N VAL A 31 -20.13 -24.17 -11.38
CA VAL A 31 -20.41 -25.56 -11.85
C VAL A 31 -21.45 -26.26 -10.98
N VAL A 32 -21.55 -25.89 -9.70
CA VAL A 32 -22.59 -26.44 -8.80
C VAL A 32 -24.01 -25.89 -9.12
N ILE A 33 -24.08 -24.68 -9.70
CA ILE A 33 -25.37 -23.99 -9.96
C ILE A 33 -25.80 -24.12 -11.41
N LEU A 34 -24.85 -24.16 -12.34
CA LEU A 34 -25.07 -24.16 -13.79
C LEU A 34 -24.58 -25.45 -14.43
N PRO A 35 -25.12 -25.88 -15.57
CA PRO A 35 -24.53 -26.96 -16.39
C PRO A 35 -23.07 -26.63 -16.70
N THR A 36 -22.18 -27.62 -16.66
CA THR A 36 -20.72 -27.45 -16.74
C THR A 36 -20.28 -26.63 -17.97
N ASN A 37 -20.89 -26.88 -19.13
CA ASN A 37 -20.57 -26.13 -20.35
C ASN A 37 -20.90 -24.63 -20.21
N VAL A 38 -22.05 -24.32 -19.64
CA VAL A 38 -22.49 -22.92 -19.41
C VAL A 38 -21.62 -22.25 -18.34
N ALA A 39 -21.27 -22.97 -17.28
CA ALA A 39 -20.40 -22.47 -16.22
C ALA A 39 -19.02 -22.09 -16.74
N LEU A 40 -18.39 -22.96 -17.56
CA LEU A 40 -17.07 -22.71 -18.13
C LEU A 40 -17.06 -21.50 -19.08
N VAL A 41 -18.05 -21.42 -19.98
CA VAL A 41 -18.20 -20.27 -20.88
C VAL A 41 -18.42 -18.98 -20.11
N THR A 42 -19.28 -19.03 -19.08
CA THR A 42 -19.54 -17.86 -18.23
C THR A 42 -18.30 -17.43 -17.47
N CYS A 43 -17.51 -18.36 -16.92
CA CYS A 43 -16.23 -18.06 -16.30
C CYS A 43 -15.28 -17.34 -17.27
N ALA A 44 -15.11 -17.89 -18.47
CA ALA A 44 -14.24 -17.31 -19.48
C ALA A 44 -14.69 -15.91 -19.90
N GLN A 45 -16.00 -15.71 -20.12
CA GLN A 45 -16.57 -14.40 -20.43
C GLN A 45 -16.36 -13.39 -19.31
N LYS A 46 -16.59 -13.78 -18.05
CA LYS A 46 -16.38 -12.90 -16.88
C LYS A 46 -14.94 -12.53 -16.69
N MET A 47 -14.01 -13.46 -16.90
CA MET A 47 -12.57 -13.17 -16.86
C MET A 47 -12.17 -12.19 -17.96
N PHE A 48 -12.61 -12.43 -19.19
CA PHE A 48 -12.32 -11.53 -20.31
C PHE A 48 -12.92 -10.14 -20.11
N THR A 49 -14.19 -10.06 -19.74
CA THR A 49 -14.88 -8.78 -19.52
C THR A 49 -14.29 -8.02 -18.33
N GLY A 50 -13.87 -8.75 -17.27
CA GLY A 50 -13.21 -8.15 -16.12
C GLY A 50 -11.85 -7.53 -16.47
N LEU A 51 -11.10 -8.16 -17.36
CA LEU A 51 -9.82 -7.65 -17.85
C LEU A 51 -9.98 -6.49 -18.85
N ASN A 52 -11.03 -6.53 -19.66
CA ASN A 52 -11.34 -5.49 -20.67
C ASN A 52 -12.04 -4.28 -20.03
N SER A 53 -11.38 -3.68 -19.06
CA SER A 53 -11.87 -2.51 -18.33
C SER A 53 -10.88 -1.35 -18.48
N PHE A 54 -11.34 -0.22 -19.01
CA PHE A 54 -10.50 0.96 -19.22
C PHE A 54 -9.80 1.44 -17.94
N PRO A 55 -10.43 1.49 -16.76
CA PRO A 55 -9.76 1.87 -15.53
C PRO A 55 -8.57 0.96 -15.16
N LEU A 56 -8.62 -0.33 -15.49
CA LEU A 56 -7.52 -1.25 -15.19
C LEU A 56 -6.25 -0.97 -16.01
N LEU A 57 -6.36 -0.32 -17.17
CA LEU A 57 -5.20 0.11 -17.96
C LEU A 57 -4.34 1.13 -17.21
N ALA A 58 -4.90 1.89 -16.28
CA ALA A 58 -4.13 2.83 -15.49
C ALA A 58 -3.09 2.15 -14.58
N ILE A 59 -3.37 0.93 -14.10
CA ILE A 59 -2.49 0.21 -13.16
C ILE A 59 -1.08 -0.01 -13.73
N PRO A 60 -0.90 -0.63 -14.92
CA PRO A 60 0.44 -0.80 -15.50
C PRO A 60 1.19 0.51 -15.71
N PHE A 61 0.48 1.58 -16.08
CA PHE A 61 1.12 2.89 -16.24
C PHE A 61 1.57 3.48 -14.90
N PHE A 62 0.80 3.33 -13.82
CA PHE A 62 1.22 3.75 -12.49
C PHE A 62 2.40 2.92 -11.97
N VAL A 63 2.39 1.60 -12.19
CA VAL A 63 3.52 0.73 -11.85
C VAL A 63 4.78 1.15 -12.61
N LEU A 64 4.65 1.41 -13.91
CA LEU A 64 5.77 1.90 -14.74
C LEU A 64 6.28 3.26 -14.23
N ALA A 65 5.38 4.21 -13.99
CA ALA A 65 5.74 5.52 -13.45
C ALA A 65 6.46 5.40 -12.10
N GLY A 66 5.94 4.58 -11.17
CA GLY A 66 6.57 4.32 -9.88
C GLY A 66 7.97 3.74 -10.01
N ASN A 67 8.18 2.78 -10.92
CA ASN A 67 9.50 2.19 -11.19
C ASN A 67 10.48 3.20 -11.81
N LEU A 68 10.03 3.98 -12.79
CA LEU A 68 10.86 5.03 -13.41
C LEU A 68 11.28 6.09 -12.38
N MET A 69 10.36 6.47 -11.50
CA MET A 69 10.63 7.45 -10.45
C MET A 69 11.60 6.90 -9.39
N ASN A 70 11.46 5.66 -9.00
CA ASN A 70 12.36 5.03 -8.04
C ASN A 70 13.78 4.96 -8.61
N ASN A 71 13.94 4.48 -9.84
CA ASN A 71 15.24 4.41 -10.52
C ASN A 71 15.80 5.79 -10.91
N GLY A 72 14.92 6.78 -11.13
CA GLY A 72 15.29 8.17 -11.44
C GLY A 72 15.72 9.00 -10.23
N GLY A 73 15.83 8.40 -9.03
CA GLY A 73 16.27 9.07 -7.80
C GLY A 73 15.24 10.05 -7.21
N ILE A 74 13.97 9.97 -7.64
CA ILE A 74 12.90 10.82 -7.10
C ILE A 74 12.59 10.41 -5.66
N ALA A 75 12.70 9.11 -5.31
CA ALA A 75 12.52 8.64 -3.94
C ALA A 75 13.43 9.39 -2.96
N ILE A 76 14.73 9.55 -3.28
CA ILE A 76 15.70 10.29 -2.45
C ILE A 76 15.30 11.77 -2.33
N ARG A 77 14.79 12.38 -3.39
CA ARG A 77 14.36 13.80 -3.37
C ARG A 77 13.11 13.98 -2.51
N ILE A 78 12.17 13.04 -2.55
CA ILE A 78 10.99 13.02 -1.69
C ILE A 78 11.40 12.90 -0.21
N ILE A 79 12.37 12.03 0.10
CA ILE A 79 12.90 11.89 1.45
C ILE A 79 13.53 13.19 1.93
N ARG A 80 14.37 13.82 1.12
CA ARG A 80 14.98 15.12 1.46
C ARG A 80 13.93 16.22 1.68
N LEU A 81 12.84 16.22 0.88
CA LEU A 81 11.74 17.14 1.07
C LEU A 81 11.03 16.84 2.40
N ALA A 82 10.75 15.58 2.71
CA ALA A 82 10.14 15.18 3.96
C ALA A 82 11.02 15.56 5.17
N GLU A 83 12.31 15.31 5.10
CA GLU A 83 13.28 15.75 6.12
C GLU A 83 13.31 17.27 6.29
N ALA A 84 13.25 18.02 5.20
CA ALA A 84 13.20 19.48 5.25
C ALA A 84 11.94 20.01 5.93
N LEU A 85 10.81 19.33 5.75
CA LEU A 85 9.51 19.69 6.36
C LEU A 85 9.45 19.27 7.83
N CYS A 86 9.91 18.06 8.15
CA CYS A 86 9.83 17.48 9.48
C CYS A 86 11.05 17.75 10.36
N GLY A 87 12.14 18.27 9.81
CA GLY A 87 13.46 18.35 10.46
C GLY A 87 13.54 19.16 11.75
N ARG A 88 12.46 19.88 12.12
CA ARG A 88 12.34 20.61 13.38
C ARG A 88 11.47 19.91 14.42
N LEU A 89 10.82 18.81 14.04
CA LEU A 89 9.94 18.05 14.91
C LEU A 89 10.75 17.06 15.77
N PRO A 90 10.32 16.80 17.00
CA PRO A 90 10.91 15.72 17.79
C PRO A 90 10.64 14.39 17.11
N GLY A 91 11.67 13.56 16.92
CA GLY A 91 11.54 12.35 16.11
C GLY A 91 11.53 12.58 14.59
N ALA A 92 12.15 13.69 14.16
CA ALA A 92 12.14 14.18 12.77
C ALA A 92 12.32 13.10 11.69
N LEU A 93 13.12 12.06 11.97
CA LEU A 93 13.42 11.02 10.99
C LEU A 93 12.23 10.05 10.83
N ALA A 94 11.57 9.65 11.93
CA ALA A 94 10.37 8.84 11.90
C ALA A 94 9.21 9.59 11.23
N GLU A 95 9.07 10.89 11.52
CA GLU A 95 8.10 11.79 10.87
C GLU A 95 8.37 11.90 9.36
N SER A 96 9.65 12.02 8.99
CA SER A 96 10.07 12.07 7.58
C SER A 96 9.76 10.77 6.85
N ASN A 97 9.87 9.62 7.52
CA ASN A 97 9.52 8.31 6.97
C ASN A 97 8.01 8.26 6.64
N VAL A 98 7.15 8.70 7.57
CA VAL A 98 5.70 8.75 7.34
C VAL A 98 5.36 9.67 6.17
N LEU A 99 5.90 10.89 6.18
CA LEU A 99 5.61 11.87 5.13
C LEU A 99 6.14 11.43 3.77
N ALA A 100 7.31 10.81 3.72
CA ALA A 100 7.88 10.25 2.51
C ALA A 100 7.03 9.09 1.96
N ASN A 101 6.51 8.21 2.81
CA ASN A 101 5.55 7.17 2.43
C ASN A 101 4.26 7.77 1.86
N MET A 102 3.72 8.83 2.46
CA MET A 102 2.54 9.53 1.95
C MET A 102 2.78 10.09 0.54
N PHE A 103 3.88 10.79 0.34
CA PHE A 103 4.21 11.39 -0.96
C PHE A 103 4.54 10.33 -2.03
N PHE A 104 5.41 9.38 -1.70
CA PHE A 104 5.77 8.34 -2.66
C PHE A 104 4.59 7.43 -2.97
N GLY A 105 3.81 7.08 -1.95
CA GLY A 105 2.60 6.30 -2.11
C GLY A 105 1.57 6.99 -2.99
N ALA A 106 1.33 8.29 -2.79
CA ALA A 106 0.45 9.09 -3.62
C ALA A 106 0.88 9.19 -5.10
N ILE A 107 2.14 8.93 -5.41
CA ILE A 107 2.63 8.92 -6.79
C ILE A 107 2.60 7.51 -7.39
N SER A 108 3.05 6.50 -6.61
CA SER A 108 3.13 5.11 -7.07
C SER A 108 1.77 4.40 -7.06
N GLY A 109 0.82 4.89 -6.28
CA GLY A 109 -0.49 4.27 -6.08
C GLY A 109 -0.43 2.93 -5.34
N SER A 110 0.70 2.59 -4.71
CA SER A 110 0.96 1.28 -4.11
C SER A 110 1.65 1.42 -2.75
N GLY A 111 0.98 0.98 -1.69
CA GLY A 111 1.56 0.93 -0.34
C GLY A 111 2.77 -0.01 -0.25
N ASN A 112 2.73 -1.14 -0.95
CA ASN A 112 3.87 -2.07 -0.96
C ASN A 112 5.11 -1.46 -1.64
N ALA A 113 4.92 -0.72 -2.73
CA ALA A 113 6.02 -0.01 -3.40
C ALA A 113 6.59 1.09 -2.50
N ALA A 114 5.73 1.83 -1.80
CA ALA A 114 6.14 2.87 -0.85
C ALA A 114 6.95 2.25 0.30
N ALA A 115 6.44 1.18 0.94
CA ALA A 115 7.12 0.48 2.02
C ALA A 115 8.50 -0.04 1.59
N ALA A 116 8.60 -0.64 0.41
CA ALA A 116 9.87 -1.16 -0.11
C ALA A 116 10.86 -0.04 -0.42
N ALA A 117 10.43 1.03 -1.08
CA ALA A 117 11.28 2.16 -1.42
C ALA A 117 11.78 2.91 -0.18
N MET A 118 10.88 3.23 0.74
CA MET A 118 11.23 3.96 1.96
C MET A 118 12.02 3.10 2.94
N GLY A 119 11.61 1.84 3.16
CA GLY A 119 12.33 0.90 4.02
C GLY A 119 13.77 0.65 3.56
N GLY A 120 13.97 0.54 2.24
CA GLY A 120 15.31 0.38 1.66
C GLY A 120 16.20 1.63 1.70
N THR A 121 15.61 2.82 1.82
CA THR A 121 16.35 4.09 1.75
C THR A 121 16.44 4.78 3.11
N ILE A 122 15.35 4.93 3.83
CA ILE A 122 15.32 5.59 5.15
C ILE A 122 15.79 4.65 6.26
N GLY A 123 15.45 3.36 6.18
CA GLY A 123 15.77 2.38 7.21
C GLY A 123 17.25 2.35 7.60
N PRO A 124 18.21 2.30 6.65
CA PRO A 124 19.63 2.40 6.96
C PRO A 124 20.01 3.73 7.66
N ILE A 125 19.44 4.85 7.21
CA ILE A 125 19.70 6.18 7.79
C ILE A 125 19.15 6.26 9.24
N GLU A 126 17.98 5.70 9.49
CA GLU A 126 17.41 5.62 10.82
C GLU A 126 18.29 4.76 11.75
N ALA A 127 18.79 3.63 11.25
CA ALA A 127 19.70 2.76 12.01
C ALA A 127 21.03 3.45 12.35
N GLU A 128 21.63 4.21 11.42
CA GLU A 128 22.83 5.00 11.65
C GLU A 128 22.63 6.09 12.71
N ARG A 129 21.43 6.62 12.82
CA ARG A 129 21.04 7.63 13.83
C ARG A 129 20.53 7.03 15.14
N GLY A 130 20.68 5.72 15.34
CA GLY A 130 20.39 5.04 16.59
C GLY A 130 18.94 4.60 16.78
N TYR A 131 18.09 4.68 15.74
CA TYR A 131 16.75 4.12 15.80
C TYR A 131 16.80 2.59 15.74
N SER A 132 15.96 1.92 16.54
CA SER A 132 15.88 0.46 16.47
C SER A 132 15.25 0.03 15.13
N LYS A 133 15.71 -1.10 14.60
CA LYS A 133 15.19 -1.64 13.34
C LYS A 133 13.70 -1.98 13.43
N GLU A 134 13.25 -2.41 14.59
CA GLU A 134 11.87 -2.75 14.89
C GLU A 134 10.97 -1.52 14.83
N PHE A 135 11.40 -0.41 15.44
CA PHE A 135 10.65 0.85 15.42
C PHE A 135 10.59 1.42 13.99
N SER A 136 11.73 1.46 13.31
CA SER A 136 11.83 1.91 11.91
C SER A 136 10.91 1.10 11.00
N ALA A 137 10.94 -0.22 11.10
CA ALA A 137 10.06 -1.10 10.33
C ALA A 137 8.58 -0.90 10.68
N ALA A 138 8.24 -0.74 11.96
CA ALA A 138 6.87 -0.50 12.40
C ALA A 138 6.30 0.81 11.84
N VAL A 139 7.06 1.89 11.90
CA VAL A 139 6.68 3.21 11.34
C VAL A 139 6.48 3.10 9.82
N ASN A 140 7.43 2.46 9.13
CA ASN A 140 7.36 2.27 7.68
C ASN A 140 6.12 1.46 7.25
N ILE A 141 5.85 0.35 7.93
CA ILE A 141 4.68 -0.51 7.63
C ILE A 141 3.37 0.20 7.99
N ALA A 142 3.31 0.91 9.12
CA ALA A 142 2.10 1.61 9.54
C ALA A 142 1.75 2.79 8.63
N SER A 143 2.75 3.45 8.03
CA SER A 143 2.55 4.57 7.12
C SER A 143 2.28 4.16 5.66
N ALA A 144 2.74 2.99 5.23
CA ALA A 144 2.59 2.51 3.85
C ALA A 144 1.13 2.47 3.32
N PRO A 145 0.08 2.16 4.13
CA PRO A 145 -1.30 2.20 3.66
C PRO A 145 -1.77 3.56 3.17
N THR A 146 -1.14 4.66 3.58
CA THR A 146 -1.46 6.00 3.06
C THR A 146 -1.32 6.07 1.55
N GLY A 147 -0.33 5.38 0.97
CA GLY A 147 -0.13 5.28 -0.47
C GLY A 147 -1.21 4.48 -1.22
N MET A 148 -2.06 3.76 -0.51
CA MET A 148 -3.24 3.10 -1.10
C MET A 148 -4.52 3.94 -0.94
N LEU A 149 -4.53 4.90 -0.01
CA LEU A 149 -5.67 5.75 0.27
C LEU A 149 -5.57 7.08 -0.46
N ILE A 150 -4.37 7.71 -0.47
CA ILE A 150 -4.15 8.98 -1.16
C ILE A 150 -4.06 8.73 -2.67
N PRO A 151 -4.91 9.37 -3.48
CA PRO A 151 -4.89 9.20 -4.94
C PRO A 151 -3.61 9.72 -5.62
N PRO A 152 -3.25 9.11 -6.75
CA PRO A 152 -3.89 7.99 -7.43
C PRO A 152 -3.63 6.65 -6.73
N SER A 153 -4.63 5.79 -6.64
CA SER A 153 -4.57 4.52 -5.91
C SER A 153 -5.00 3.35 -6.79
N ASN A 154 -4.13 2.35 -6.94
CA ASN A 154 -4.43 1.13 -7.66
C ASN A 154 -5.59 0.36 -7.01
N ALA A 155 -5.68 0.37 -5.68
CA ALA A 155 -6.76 -0.29 -4.95
C ALA A 155 -8.13 0.34 -5.24
N LEU A 156 -8.21 1.67 -5.28
CA LEU A 156 -9.45 2.38 -5.59
C LEU A 156 -9.88 2.19 -7.05
N ILE A 157 -8.93 2.06 -7.98
CA ILE A 157 -9.21 1.73 -9.39
C ILE A 157 -9.82 0.32 -9.49
N VAL A 158 -9.22 -0.68 -8.86
CA VAL A 158 -9.76 -2.04 -8.83
C VAL A 158 -11.14 -2.04 -8.17
N PHE A 159 -11.32 -1.34 -7.07
CA PHE A 159 -12.61 -1.23 -6.39
C PHE A 159 -13.69 -0.63 -7.30
N SER A 160 -13.37 0.39 -8.09
CA SER A 160 -14.32 1.00 -9.03
C SER A 160 -14.84 0.01 -10.07
N THR A 161 -14.01 -0.92 -10.52
CA THR A 161 -14.39 -1.93 -11.52
C THR A 161 -15.25 -3.06 -10.93
N VAL A 162 -14.97 -3.46 -9.69
CA VAL A 162 -15.69 -4.54 -9.00
C VAL A 162 -16.97 -4.03 -8.34
N GLY A 163 -16.99 -2.79 -7.89
CA GLY A 163 -18.09 -2.17 -7.15
C GLY A 163 -19.30 -1.74 -8.00
N GLY A 164 -19.36 -2.09 -9.28
CA GLY A 164 -20.54 -1.82 -10.12
C GLY A 164 -20.53 -0.45 -10.80
N SER A 165 -19.43 -0.08 -11.42
CA SER A 165 -19.27 1.18 -12.20
C SER A 165 -19.29 2.45 -11.33
N ILE A 166 -18.68 2.37 -10.17
CA ILE A 166 -18.48 3.56 -9.32
C ILE A 166 -17.44 4.46 -9.97
N SER A 167 -17.68 5.77 -9.97
CA SER A 167 -16.75 6.74 -10.54
C SER A 167 -15.38 6.70 -9.83
N VAL A 168 -14.31 6.45 -10.58
CA VAL A 168 -12.93 6.51 -10.07
C VAL A 168 -12.61 7.88 -9.46
N ALA A 169 -13.09 8.96 -10.10
CA ALA A 169 -12.88 10.32 -9.59
C ALA A 169 -13.56 10.54 -8.24
N ALA A 170 -14.78 10.02 -8.05
CA ALA A 170 -15.48 10.12 -6.77
C ALA A 170 -14.76 9.33 -5.67
N LEU A 171 -14.23 8.13 -5.97
CA LEU A 171 -13.44 7.34 -5.06
C LEU A 171 -12.12 8.04 -4.69
N PHE A 172 -11.46 8.66 -5.64
CA PHE A 172 -10.25 9.43 -5.41
C PHE A 172 -10.52 10.62 -4.48
N MET A 173 -11.56 11.40 -4.76
CA MET A 173 -11.94 12.50 -3.87
C MET A 173 -12.26 12.01 -2.44
N GLY A 174 -12.93 10.87 -2.30
CA GLY A 174 -13.20 10.25 -1.02
C GLY A 174 -11.97 9.70 -0.30
N GLY A 175 -10.91 9.34 -1.02
CA GLY A 175 -9.68 8.78 -0.49
C GLY A 175 -8.74 9.80 0.17
N TYR A 176 -8.78 11.08 -0.22
CA TYR A 176 -7.88 12.11 0.31
C TYR A 176 -8.01 12.29 1.82
N ILE A 177 -9.22 12.47 2.30
CA ILE A 177 -9.47 12.74 3.74
C ILE A 177 -9.01 11.56 4.61
N PRO A 178 -9.44 10.31 4.38
CA PRO A 178 -8.97 9.18 5.17
C PRO A 178 -7.45 8.96 5.08
N GLY A 179 -6.87 9.15 3.88
CA GLY A 179 -5.43 8.97 3.68
C GLY A 179 -4.59 9.99 4.46
N ILE A 180 -4.98 11.26 4.44
CA ILE A 180 -4.32 12.32 5.21
C ILE A 180 -4.50 12.10 6.71
N LEU A 181 -5.72 11.77 7.16
CA LEU A 181 -5.99 11.48 8.57
C LEU A 181 -5.18 10.29 9.08
N TRP A 182 -5.07 9.23 8.27
CA TRP A 182 -4.23 8.08 8.60
C TRP A 182 -2.76 8.49 8.76
N GLY A 183 -2.22 9.23 7.80
CA GLY A 183 -0.84 9.72 7.84
C GLY A 183 -0.58 10.57 9.08
N LEU A 184 -1.46 11.53 9.36
CA LEU A 184 -1.36 12.38 10.55
C LEU A 184 -1.44 11.58 11.86
N ALA A 185 -2.33 10.59 11.94
CA ALA A 185 -2.43 9.72 13.12
C ALA A 185 -1.13 8.94 13.35
N VAL A 186 -0.56 8.37 12.27
CA VAL A 186 0.73 7.65 12.35
C VAL A 186 1.85 8.62 12.73
N MET A 187 1.90 9.83 12.17
CA MET A 187 2.89 10.85 12.54
C MET A 187 2.81 11.18 14.04
N ILE A 188 1.64 11.45 14.58
CA ILE A 188 1.47 11.76 16.01
C ILE A 188 1.99 10.62 16.88
N VAL A 189 1.64 9.38 16.56
CA VAL A 189 2.09 8.20 17.32
C VAL A 189 3.59 7.98 17.17
N ALA A 190 4.13 8.06 15.95
CA ALA A 190 5.55 7.89 15.67
C ALA A 190 6.39 8.97 16.35
N GLY A 191 5.99 10.23 16.28
CA GLY A 191 6.65 11.34 16.95
C GLY A 191 6.63 11.20 18.47
N TYR A 192 5.49 10.84 19.05
CA TYR A 192 5.38 10.58 20.49
C TYR A 192 6.29 9.43 20.94
N MET A 193 6.27 8.31 20.22
CA MET A 193 7.13 7.15 20.53
C MET A 193 8.61 7.48 20.33
N ALA A 194 8.95 8.21 19.28
CA ALA A 194 10.32 8.66 19.05
C ALA A 194 10.82 9.56 20.18
N CYS A 195 9.99 10.48 20.66
CA CYS A 195 10.31 11.30 21.84
C CYS A 195 10.59 10.43 23.08
N LEU A 196 9.74 9.44 23.36
CA LEU A 196 9.91 8.59 24.54
C LEU A 196 11.15 7.71 24.45
N LEU A 197 11.46 7.18 23.28
CA LEU A 197 12.52 6.18 23.11
C LEU A 197 13.89 6.79 22.85
N TYR A 198 13.95 7.97 22.21
CA TYR A 198 15.21 8.52 21.67
C TYR A 198 15.56 9.93 22.20
N THR A 199 14.69 10.59 22.97
CA THR A 199 14.98 11.91 23.59
C THR A 199 15.42 11.83 25.03
N SER A 200 15.57 10.65 25.62
CA SER A 200 16.24 10.52 26.92
C SER A 200 17.72 10.86 26.72
N PRO A 201 18.28 11.87 27.39
CA PRO A 201 19.70 12.14 27.32
C PRO A 201 20.46 10.89 27.77
N SER A 202 21.23 10.32 26.85
CA SER A 202 22.11 9.22 27.19
C SER A 202 23.11 9.72 28.23
N PRO A 203 23.35 9.02 29.35
CA PRO A 203 24.40 9.41 30.29
C PRO A 203 25.81 9.36 29.70
N ARG A 204 25.95 9.02 28.40
CA ARG A 204 27.23 8.93 27.68
C ARG A 204 27.66 10.18 26.93
N ASP A 205 26.81 11.21 26.82
CA ASP A 205 27.16 12.46 26.12
C ASP A 205 27.89 13.47 27.04
N GLY A 206 28.37 13.04 28.18
CA GLY A 206 29.03 13.83 29.20
C GLY A 206 30.46 13.38 29.56
N LEU A 207 31.22 12.79 28.60
CA LEU A 207 32.67 12.53 28.79
C LEU A 207 33.42 12.86 27.51
#